data_6c5ca8c1d500e2d470dc5eeb41342e08
#
_entry.id   6c5ca8c1d500e2d470dc5eeb41342e08
#
_cell.length_a   1.000
_cell.length_b   1.000
_cell.length_c   1.000
_cell.angle_alpha   90.00
_cell.angle_beta   90.00
_cell.angle_gamma   90.00
#
_symmetry.space_group_name_H-M   'P 1'
#
loop_
_entity.id
_entity.type
_entity.pdbx_description
1 polymer ?
#
loop_
_entity_poly.entity_id
_entity_poly.type
_entity_poly.pdbx_seq_one_letter_code
_entity_poly.pdbx_strand_id
1 'polypeptide(L)'
;DDELMKQAETVQKPSVLVATPEYYHEVKAMGEWSLPSKDTPLKKWLEEELDKAFAFYKNEVEQRHWYGLWDYGDIMHTYDAQRHCWRYDMGGYAWQNTELIPTLWLWLAFMRSGREDIFTMAEAMSRHSADVDIYHFGDLKGLGSRHNVVHWGDSCKEPRIAMAGHHRALYYFDGRDPRIGDAMDDVKDADYATLNMDPLRYFL
;
A
#
# COMPACT_ATOMS: atom_id res chain seq x y z
N ASP A 1 -13.12 11.11 31.92
CA ASP A 1 -12.96 11.33 30.45
C ASP A 1 -11.54 11.01 29.99
N ASP A 2 -10.50 11.38 30.75
CA ASP A 2 -9.09 11.13 30.37
C ASP A 2 -8.75 9.63 30.30
N GLU A 3 -9.33 8.81 31.18
CA GLU A 3 -9.13 7.36 31.15
C GLU A 3 -9.77 6.71 29.93
N LEU A 4 -10.94 7.17 29.50
CA LEU A 4 -11.62 6.70 28.29
C LEU A 4 -10.85 7.11 27.03
N MET A 5 -10.31 8.33 27.01
CA MET A 5 -9.46 8.80 25.91
C MET A 5 -8.19 7.94 25.80
N LYS A 6 -7.54 7.65 26.93
CA LYS A 6 -6.35 6.79 26.95
C LYS A 6 -6.65 5.36 26.51
N GLN A 7 -7.80 4.81 26.89
CA GLN A 7 -8.24 3.49 26.41
C GLN A 7 -8.50 3.51 24.90
N ALA A 8 -9.16 4.55 24.40
CA ALA A 8 -9.40 4.71 22.96
C ALA A 8 -8.08 4.81 22.17
N GLU A 9 -7.11 5.59 22.67
CA GLU A 9 -5.78 5.67 22.06
C GLU A 9 -5.06 4.31 22.04
N THR A 10 -5.17 3.52 23.11
CA THR A 10 -4.57 2.18 23.18
C THR A 10 -5.18 1.23 22.15
N VAL A 11 -6.48 1.34 21.88
CA VAL A 11 -7.16 0.54 20.86
C VAL A 11 -6.78 1.00 19.46
N GLN A 12 -6.68 2.31 19.23
CA GLN A 12 -6.31 2.88 17.93
C GLN A 12 -4.83 2.69 17.57
N LYS A 13 -3.97 2.60 18.58
CA LYS A 13 -2.53 2.43 18.44
C LYS A 13 -2.04 1.22 19.23
N PRO A 14 -2.42 0.00 18.82
CA PRO A 14 -1.98 -1.21 19.49
C PRO A 14 -0.45 -1.35 19.40
N SER A 15 0.13 -1.91 20.45
CA SER A 15 1.56 -2.25 20.42
C SER A 15 1.83 -3.34 19.39
N VAL A 16 2.80 -3.13 18.53
CA VAL A 16 3.24 -4.09 17.53
C VAL A 16 4.52 -4.79 18.02
N LEU A 17 4.49 -6.12 18.03
CA LEU A 17 5.69 -6.92 18.27
C LEU A 17 6.44 -7.09 16.95
N VAL A 18 7.70 -6.68 16.94
CA VAL A 18 8.55 -6.76 15.75
C VAL A 18 9.81 -7.55 16.03
N ALA A 19 10.29 -8.30 15.05
CA ALA A 19 11.62 -8.86 15.07
C ALA A 19 12.66 -7.78 14.70
N THR A 20 13.94 -8.09 14.93
CA THR A 20 14.99 -7.16 14.52
C THR A 20 15.19 -7.14 13.00
N PRO A 21 15.66 -6.04 12.41
CA PRO A 21 16.01 -6.00 10.99
C PRO A 21 16.97 -7.10 10.55
N GLU A 22 17.92 -7.45 11.41
CA GLU A 22 18.90 -8.53 11.15
C GLU A 22 18.20 -9.88 11.02
N TYR A 23 17.21 -10.17 11.86
CA TYR A 23 16.44 -11.41 11.78
C TYR A 23 15.66 -11.50 10.46
N TYR A 24 14.95 -10.44 10.10
CA TYR A 24 14.21 -10.41 8.82
C TYR A 24 15.12 -10.58 7.61
N HIS A 25 16.31 -9.98 7.66
CA HIS A 25 17.32 -10.12 6.62
C HIS A 25 17.88 -11.55 6.55
N GLU A 26 18.21 -12.16 7.68
CA GLU A 26 18.78 -13.53 7.77
C GLU A 26 17.81 -14.57 7.21
N VAL A 27 16.53 -14.48 7.57
CA VAL A 27 15.49 -15.39 7.08
C VAL A 27 15.01 -15.06 5.67
N LYS A 28 15.58 -14.05 5.03
CA LYS A 28 15.19 -13.57 3.69
C LYS A 28 13.71 -13.28 3.56
N ALA A 29 13.13 -12.69 4.59
CA ALA A 29 11.74 -12.28 4.57
C ALA A 29 11.48 -11.35 3.36
N MET A 30 10.55 -11.69 2.50
CA MET A 30 10.25 -10.97 1.25
C MET A 30 11.38 -10.96 0.20
N GLY A 31 12.37 -11.87 0.29
CA GLY A 31 13.42 -12.03 -0.71
C GLY A 31 14.76 -11.38 -0.35
N GLU A 32 15.53 -11.01 -1.37
CA GLU A 32 16.87 -10.43 -1.21
C GLU A 32 16.78 -8.90 -1.09
N TRP A 33 17.32 -8.37 -0.01
CA TRP A 33 17.43 -6.93 0.24
C TRP A 33 18.59 -6.65 1.20
N SER A 34 19.00 -5.41 1.39
CA SER A 34 20.13 -5.04 2.24
C SER A 34 19.69 -4.37 3.53
N LEU A 35 20.39 -4.62 4.60
CA LEU A 35 20.30 -3.83 5.82
C LEU A 35 20.70 -2.37 5.56
N PRO A 36 20.16 -1.40 6.32
CA PRO A 36 20.59 -0.01 6.25
C PRO A 36 22.10 0.11 6.45
N SER A 37 22.77 0.89 5.62
CA SER A 37 24.20 1.12 5.73
C SER A 37 24.55 2.56 5.33
N LYS A 38 25.49 3.14 6.06
CA LYS A 38 26.04 4.48 5.80
C LYS A 38 27.56 4.45 5.58
N ASP A 39 28.10 3.29 5.21
CA ASP A 39 29.53 3.04 5.10
C ASP A 39 30.19 3.84 3.97
N THR A 40 29.44 4.22 2.96
CA THR A 40 29.91 5.04 1.85
C THR A 40 29.02 6.26 1.67
N PRO A 41 29.53 7.36 1.07
CA PRO A 41 28.71 8.53 0.76
C PRO A 41 27.46 8.21 -0.06
N LEU A 42 27.56 7.29 -1.02
CA LEU A 42 26.44 6.87 -1.85
C LEU A 42 25.36 6.14 -1.03
N LYS A 43 25.78 5.18 -0.19
CA LYS A 43 24.82 4.46 0.67
C LYS A 43 24.13 5.39 1.65
N LYS A 44 24.91 6.28 2.28
CA LYS A 44 24.35 7.31 3.17
C LYS A 44 23.31 8.16 2.46
N TRP A 45 23.61 8.64 1.26
CA TRP A 45 22.70 9.43 0.45
C TRP A 45 21.42 8.65 0.10
N LEU A 46 21.55 7.37 -0.31
CA LEU A 46 20.39 6.52 -0.61
C LEU A 46 19.47 6.33 0.60
N GLU A 47 20.02 6.06 1.78
CA GLU A 47 19.21 5.91 3.00
C GLU A 47 18.50 7.23 3.37
N GLU A 48 19.19 8.37 3.22
CA GLU A 48 18.60 9.68 3.45
C GLU A 48 17.48 10.01 2.47
N GLU A 49 17.58 9.61 1.19
CA GLU A 49 16.52 9.80 0.20
C GLU A 49 15.31 8.90 0.46
N LEU A 50 15.51 7.67 0.91
CA LEU A 50 14.42 6.79 1.33
C LEU A 50 13.65 7.36 2.52
N ASP A 51 14.37 7.88 3.53
CA ASP A 51 13.76 8.54 4.69
C ASP A 51 12.98 9.81 4.28
N LYS A 52 13.54 10.62 3.39
CA LYS A 52 12.86 11.82 2.86
C LYS A 52 11.59 11.46 2.08
N ALA A 53 11.65 10.43 1.24
CA ALA A 53 10.49 9.98 0.48
C ALA A 53 9.36 9.53 1.41
N PHE A 54 9.67 8.73 2.43
CA PHE A 54 8.68 8.33 3.42
C PHE A 54 8.09 9.53 4.17
N ALA A 55 8.95 10.42 4.67
CA ALA A 55 8.52 11.62 5.40
C ALA A 55 7.64 12.51 4.53
N PHE A 56 7.96 12.66 3.25
CA PHE A 56 7.16 13.43 2.32
C PHE A 56 5.73 12.88 2.20
N TYR A 57 5.56 11.61 1.89
CA TYR A 57 4.23 11.02 1.75
C TYR A 57 3.45 10.99 3.06
N LYS A 58 4.10 10.68 4.16
CA LYS A 58 3.48 10.74 5.49
C LYS A 58 2.94 12.13 5.80
N ASN A 59 3.74 13.17 5.55
CA ASN A 59 3.34 14.56 5.75
C ASN A 59 2.21 14.99 4.82
N GLU A 60 2.19 14.49 3.56
CA GLU A 60 1.12 14.79 2.62
C GLU A 60 -0.21 14.16 3.05
N VAL A 61 -0.20 12.92 3.55
CA VAL A 61 -1.41 12.28 4.11
C VAL A 61 -1.98 13.13 5.24
N GLU A 62 -1.14 13.57 6.19
CA GLU A 62 -1.54 14.42 7.31
C GLU A 62 -2.03 15.81 6.85
N GLN A 63 -1.26 16.47 6.00
CA GLN A 63 -1.56 17.82 5.54
C GLN A 63 -2.81 17.90 4.67
N ARG A 64 -3.05 16.87 3.86
CA ARG A 64 -4.17 16.82 2.92
C ARG A 64 -5.40 16.11 3.50
N HIS A 65 -5.26 15.52 4.68
CA HIS A 65 -6.34 14.74 5.32
C HIS A 65 -6.86 13.61 4.42
N TRP A 66 -5.96 12.81 3.83
CA TRP A 66 -6.31 11.64 3.04
C TRP A 66 -6.81 10.50 3.95
N TYR A 67 -7.94 10.75 4.63
CA TYR A 67 -8.56 9.84 5.60
C TYR A 67 -10.01 9.49 5.22
N GLY A 68 -10.40 9.76 3.98
CA GLY A 68 -11.71 9.41 3.47
C GLY A 68 -11.91 7.91 3.32
N LEU A 69 -13.17 7.49 3.20
CA LEU A 69 -13.52 6.07 3.07
C LEU A 69 -12.82 5.39 1.88
N TRP A 70 -12.61 6.14 0.79
CA TRP A 70 -12.08 5.61 -0.46
C TRP A 70 -10.60 5.91 -0.71
N ASP A 71 -10.00 6.83 0.04
CA ASP A 71 -8.63 7.28 -0.20
C ASP A 71 -7.67 7.00 0.97
N TYR A 72 -8.19 6.55 2.11
CA TYR A 72 -7.32 6.18 3.23
C TYR A 72 -6.44 4.97 2.90
N GLY A 73 -5.14 5.16 2.99
CA GLY A 73 -4.15 4.16 2.62
C GLY A 73 -3.62 4.31 1.19
N ASP A 74 -4.25 5.13 0.35
CA ASP A 74 -3.70 5.47 -0.96
C ASP A 74 -2.90 6.78 -0.90
N ILE A 75 -2.13 7.02 -1.93
CA ILE A 75 -1.38 8.26 -2.14
C ILE A 75 -1.55 8.72 -3.59
N MET A 76 -1.37 10.00 -3.82
CA MET A 76 -1.36 10.52 -5.19
C MET A 76 0.01 10.32 -5.85
N HIS A 77 0.03 10.09 -7.16
CA HIS A 77 1.26 9.80 -7.89
C HIS A 77 1.86 11.00 -8.64
N THR A 78 1.12 12.09 -8.82
CA THR A 78 1.62 13.24 -9.59
C THR A 78 1.59 14.52 -8.75
N TYR A 79 2.75 14.94 -8.32
CA TYR A 79 2.95 16.22 -7.64
C TYR A 79 3.51 17.25 -8.61
N ASP A 80 2.85 18.41 -8.68
CA ASP A 80 3.32 19.56 -9.46
C ASP A 80 4.19 20.47 -8.57
N ALA A 81 5.50 20.32 -8.71
CA ALA A 81 6.45 21.05 -7.91
C ALA A 81 6.45 22.59 -8.16
N GLN A 82 5.99 23.01 -9.34
CA GLN A 82 5.90 24.45 -9.67
C GLN A 82 4.69 25.08 -9.01
N ARG A 83 3.57 24.37 -8.99
CA ARG A 83 2.30 24.80 -8.39
C ARG A 83 2.20 24.46 -6.91
N HIS A 84 3.12 23.66 -6.40
CA HIS A 84 3.09 23.11 -5.04
C HIS A 84 1.76 22.43 -4.69
N CYS A 85 1.25 21.60 -5.60
CA CYS A 85 -0.02 20.89 -5.40
C CYS A 85 -0.02 19.53 -6.10
N TRP A 86 -0.88 18.65 -5.61
CA TRP A 86 -1.20 17.42 -6.28
C TRP A 86 -2.10 17.65 -7.49
N ARG A 87 -1.87 16.89 -8.54
CA ARG A 87 -2.59 17.00 -9.81
C ARG A 87 -3.93 16.26 -9.75
N TYR A 88 -4.89 16.77 -9.00
CA TYR A 88 -6.26 16.26 -8.98
C TYR A 88 -6.96 16.36 -10.35
N ASP A 89 -6.44 17.17 -11.24
CA ASP A 89 -6.93 17.44 -12.57
C ASP A 89 -6.40 16.49 -13.66
N MET A 90 -5.69 15.43 -13.26
CA MET A 90 -5.10 14.47 -14.18
C MET A 90 -6.08 13.41 -14.72
N GLY A 91 -7.31 13.81 -15.00
CA GLY A 91 -8.27 12.94 -15.66
C GLY A 91 -8.68 11.75 -14.81
N GLY A 92 -8.51 10.66 -14.83
CA GLY A 92 -8.97 9.55 -13.99
C GLY A 92 -7.92 8.91 -13.09
N TYR A 93 -6.69 9.38 -13.07
CA TYR A 93 -5.59 8.60 -12.52
C TYR A 93 -4.70 9.38 -11.55
N ALA A 94 -5.32 10.22 -10.73
CA ALA A 94 -4.59 11.00 -9.74
C ALA A 94 -4.03 10.14 -8.59
N TRP A 95 -4.76 9.10 -8.21
CA TRP A 95 -4.39 8.18 -7.15
C TRP A 95 -3.45 7.07 -7.64
N GLN A 96 -2.60 6.57 -6.74
CA GLN A 96 -1.61 5.54 -7.05
C GLN A 96 -2.26 4.18 -7.32
N ASN A 97 -3.34 3.83 -6.60
CA ASN A 97 -4.06 2.56 -6.73
C ASN A 97 -3.14 1.33 -6.65
N THR A 98 -2.11 1.38 -5.82
CA THR A 98 -1.08 0.35 -5.66
C THR A 98 -0.34 -0.10 -6.94
N GLU A 99 -0.55 0.59 -8.04
CA GLU A 99 -0.07 0.20 -9.37
C GLU A 99 1.45 0.00 -9.48
N LEU A 100 2.23 0.81 -8.76
CA LEU A 100 3.71 0.69 -8.73
C LEU A 100 4.23 -0.08 -7.51
N ILE A 101 3.36 -0.85 -6.87
CA ILE A 101 3.69 -1.69 -5.69
C ILE A 101 4.31 -0.89 -4.54
N PRO A 102 3.76 0.26 -4.15
CA PRO A 102 4.28 1.04 -3.04
C PRO A 102 4.20 0.29 -1.70
N THR A 103 3.29 -0.66 -1.57
CA THR A 103 3.19 -1.56 -0.41
C THR A 103 4.47 -2.34 -0.19
N LEU A 104 5.11 -2.86 -1.24
CA LEU A 104 6.38 -3.59 -1.12
C LEU A 104 7.50 -2.70 -0.57
N TRP A 105 7.60 -1.47 -1.09
CA TRP A 105 8.56 -0.50 -0.58
C TRP A 105 8.38 -0.23 0.92
N LEU A 106 7.14 0.01 1.36
CA LEU A 106 6.84 0.28 2.77
C LEU A 106 7.14 -0.92 3.66
N TRP A 107 6.77 -2.14 3.25
CA TRP A 107 7.08 -3.34 4.03
C TRP A 107 8.57 -3.61 4.11
N LEU A 108 9.33 -3.40 3.04
CA LEU A 108 10.79 -3.48 3.07
C LEU A 108 11.39 -2.40 3.98
N ALA A 109 10.89 -1.17 3.92
CA ALA A 109 11.34 -0.09 4.80
C ALA A 109 11.05 -0.40 6.27
N PHE A 110 9.87 -0.98 6.56
CA PHE A 110 9.55 -1.46 7.91
C PHE A 110 10.51 -2.55 8.39
N MET A 111 10.72 -3.61 7.61
CA MET A 111 11.64 -4.70 7.99
C MET A 111 13.09 -4.22 8.19
N ARG A 112 13.51 -3.20 7.44
CA ARG A 112 14.85 -2.60 7.55
C ARG A 112 15.01 -1.69 8.76
N SER A 113 13.93 -1.18 9.35
CA SER A 113 13.99 -0.15 10.39
C SER A 113 13.29 -0.51 11.69
N GLY A 114 12.29 -1.39 11.67
CA GLY A 114 11.41 -1.67 12.80
C GLY A 114 10.51 -0.50 13.21
N ARG A 115 10.33 0.51 12.35
CA ARG A 115 9.60 1.73 12.67
C ARG A 115 8.08 1.53 12.63
N GLU A 116 7.41 1.87 13.73
CA GLU A 116 5.95 1.78 13.87
C GLU A 116 5.19 2.64 12.85
N ASP A 117 5.66 3.87 12.60
CA ASP A 117 4.99 4.77 11.66
C ASP A 117 5.04 4.26 10.21
N ILE A 118 6.09 3.55 9.84
CA ILE A 118 6.17 2.87 8.54
C ILE A 118 5.23 1.66 8.51
N PHE A 119 5.16 0.88 9.60
CA PHE A 119 4.21 -0.22 9.72
C PHE A 119 2.77 0.24 9.51
N THR A 120 2.36 1.29 10.23
CA THR A 120 1.00 1.84 10.14
C THR A 120 0.65 2.27 8.70
N MET A 121 1.56 2.92 7.99
CA MET A 121 1.33 3.32 6.61
C MET A 121 1.30 2.12 5.67
N ALA A 122 2.17 1.13 5.87
CA ALA A 122 2.20 -0.11 5.09
C ALA A 122 0.92 -0.92 5.27
N GLU A 123 0.43 -1.02 6.51
CA GLU A 123 -0.84 -1.68 6.83
C GLU A 123 -2.01 -0.98 6.16
N ALA A 124 -2.14 0.34 6.33
CA ALA A 124 -3.23 1.12 5.73
C ALA A 124 -3.25 0.96 4.20
N MET A 125 -2.11 1.05 3.54
CA MET A 125 -2.01 0.90 2.09
C MET A 125 -2.33 -0.52 1.63
N SER A 126 -1.91 -1.54 2.36
CA SER A 126 -2.24 -2.94 2.02
C SER A 126 -3.73 -3.23 2.22
N ARG A 127 -4.35 -2.68 3.26
CA ARG A 127 -5.79 -2.79 3.48
C ARG A 127 -6.58 -2.04 2.41
N HIS A 128 -6.15 -0.85 2.04
CA HIS A 128 -6.74 -0.10 0.94
C HIS A 128 -6.74 -0.94 -0.35
N SER A 129 -5.61 -1.52 -0.71
CA SER A 129 -5.52 -2.39 -1.89
C SER A 129 -6.46 -3.59 -1.80
N ALA A 130 -6.55 -4.24 -0.64
CA ALA A 130 -7.41 -5.41 -0.45
C ALA A 130 -8.91 -5.07 -0.41
N ASP A 131 -9.28 -3.92 0.14
CA ASP A 131 -10.67 -3.57 0.39
C ASP A 131 -11.26 -2.68 -0.73
N VAL A 132 -10.44 -1.82 -1.37
CA VAL A 132 -10.89 -0.77 -2.28
C VAL A 132 -10.50 -1.04 -3.72
N ASP A 133 -9.26 -1.49 -3.96
CA ASP A 133 -8.72 -1.64 -5.31
C ASP A 133 -9.05 -2.98 -5.98
N ILE A 134 -9.98 -3.76 -5.44
CA ILE A 134 -10.36 -5.08 -5.94
C ILE A 134 -11.87 -5.17 -6.14
N TYR A 135 -12.30 -5.79 -7.23
CA TYR A 135 -13.68 -6.21 -7.39
C TYR A 135 -13.98 -7.43 -6.52
N HIS A 136 -14.91 -7.31 -5.58
CA HIS A 136 -15.26 -8.36 -4.62
C HIS A 136 -16.35 -9.31 -5.10
N PHE A 137 -17.09 -8.95 -6.14
CA PHE A 137 -18.21 -9.74 -6.65
C PHE A 137 -18.44 -9.51 -8.14
N GLY A 138 -19.29 -10.33 -8.74
CA GLY A 138 -19.64 -10.27 -10.16
C GLY A 138 -18.56 -10.89 -11.06
N ASP A 139 -18.71 -10.67 -12.37
CA ASP A 139 -17.86 -11.26 -13.40
C ASP A 139 -16.39 -10.80 -13.35
N LEU A 140 -16.12 -9.71 -12.65
CA LEU A 140 -14.79 -9.11 -12.52
C LEU A 140 -14.14 -9.41 -11.18
N LYS A 141 -14.76 -10.27 -10.34
CA LYS A 141 -14.20 -10.62 -9.02
C LYS A 141 -12.74 -11.04 -9.12
N GLY A 142 -11.92 -10.53 -8.24
CA GLY A 142 -10.49 -10.78 -8.20
C GLY A 142 -9.64 -9.93 -9.14
N LEU A 143 -10.23 -9.08 -9.97
CA LEU A 143 -9.48 -8.12 -10.76
C LEU A 143 -9.32 -6.80 -9.99
N GLY A 144 -8.19 -6.14 -10.21
CA GLY A 144 -7.95 -4.82 -9.67
C GLY A 144 -8.77 -3.75 -10.37
N SER A 145 -9.17 -2.75 -9.60
CA SER A 145 -9.90 -1.60 -10.07
C SER A 145 -9.17 -0.32 -9.70
N ARG A 146 -8.97 0.56 -10.66
CA ARG A 146 -8.51 1.91 -10.38
C ARG A 146 -9.67 2.79 -9.96
N HIS A 147 -9.41 3.72 -9.08
CA HIS A 147 -10.32 4.83 -8.81
C HIS A 147 -9.63 6.18 -9.10
N ASN A 148 -10.44 7.18 -9.34
CA ASN A 148 -9.98 8.55 -9.53
C ASN A 148 -10.70 9.50 -8.54
N VAL A 149 -10.46 10.78 -8.65
CA VAL A 149 -11.05 11.77 -7.74
C VAL A 149 -12.57 12.02 -7.98
N VAL A 150 -13.11 11.51 -9.07
CA VAL A 150 -14.51 11.74 -9.47
C VAL A 150 -15.29 10.43 -9.56
N HIS A 151 -14.68 9.40 -10.12
CA HIS A 151 -15.31 8.11 -10.39
C HIS A 151 -14.54 6.99 -9.72
N TRP A 152 -15.26 6.07 -9.13
CA TRP A 152 -14.67 4.89 -8.51
C TRP A 152 -14.96 3.64 -9.35
N GLY A 153 -13.92 2.86 -9.63
CA GLY A 153 -14.07 1.59 -10.34
C GLY A 153 -14.47 1.68 -11.81
N ASP A 154 -14.31 2.83 -12.45
CA ASP A 154 -14.72 3.08 -13.84
C ASP A 154 -13.65 2.79 -14.88
N SER A 155 -12.45 2.45 -14.45
CA SER A 155 -11.31 2.28 -15.34
C SER A 155 -10.78 0.85 -15.34
N CYS A 156 -9.54 0.65 -15.66
CA CYS A 156 -8.93 -0.64 -15.91
C CYS A 156 -9.27 -1.73 -14.89
N LYS A 157 -9.58 -2.92 -15.38
CA LYS A 157 -9.77 -4.16 -14.63
C LYS A 157 -8.47 -4.94 -14.77
N GLU A 158 -7.50 -4.65 -13.91
CA GLU A 158 -6.13 -5.11 -14.10
C GLU A 158 -5.67 -6.09 -13.02
N PRO A 159 -5.16 -7.28 -13.39
CA PRO A 159 -4.60 -8.22 -12.42
C PRO A 159 -3.45 -7.61 -11.61
N ARG A 160 -2.63 -6.75 -12.21
CA ARG A 160 -1.45 -6.16 -11.58
C ARG A 160 -1.76 -5.29 -10.36
N ILE A 161 -2.96 -4.70 -10.28
CA ILE A 161 -3.40 -3.89 -9.13
C ILE A 161 -3.77 -4.79 -7.96
N ALA A 162 -4.29 -5.98 -8.25
CA ALA A 162 -4.85 -6.90 -7.28
C ALA A 162 -3.95 -8.12 -6.99
N MET A 163 -2.67 -8.09 -7.33
CA MET A 163 -1.81 -9.26 -7.14
C MET A 163 -1.73 -9.70 -5.68
N ALA A 164 -1.88 -11.00 -5.43
CA ALA A 164 -1.76 -11.60 -4.10
C ALA A 164 -0.45 -11.20 -3.37
N GLY A 165 0.61 -10.94 -4.12
CA GLY A 165 1.87 -10.47 -3.59
C GLY A 165 1.79 -9.13 -2.84
N HIS A 166 0.83 -8.27 -3.18
CA HIS A 166 0.60 -6.98 -2.48
C HIS A 166 0.09 -7.19 -1.06
N HIS A 167 -0.67 -8.25 -0.82
CA HIS A 167 -1.31 -8.54 0.46
C HIS A 167 -0.49 -9.45 1.35
N ARG A 168 0.48 -10.17 0.78
CA ARG A 168 1.25 -11.21 1.47
C ARG A 168 1.92 -10.72 2.75
N ALA A 169 2.54 -9.56 2.72
CA ALA A 169 3.23 -9.02 3.88
C ALA A 169 2.24 -8.74 5.01
N LEU A 170 1.15 -8.04 4.74
CA LEU A 170 0.12 -7.77 5.73
C LEU A 170 -0.44 -9.07 6.31
N TYR A 171 -0.77 -10.04 5.48
CA TYR A 171 -1.30 -11.33 5.93
C TYR A 171 -0.41 -12.00 6.98
N TYR A 172 0.91 -11.97 6.80
CA TYR A 172 1.84 -12.59 7.75
C TYR A 172 2.13 -11.71 8.96
N PHE A 173 2.21 -10.40 8.82
CA PHE A 173 2.48 -9.49 9.92
C PHE A 173 1.26 -9.27 10.81
N ASP A 174 0.07 -9.38 10.28
CA ASP A 174 -1.21 -9.20 11.00
C ASP A 174 -1.77 -10.53 11.56
N GLY A 175 -0.93 -11.54 11.72
CA GLY A 175 -1.33 -12.81 12.31
C GLY A 175 -2.26 -13.66 11.46
N ARG A 176 -2.26 -13.47 10.14
CA ARG A 176 -3.09 -14.17 9.15
C ARG A 176 -4.57 -13.76 9.20
N ASP A 177 -4.82 -12.48 9.08
CA ASP A 177 -6.18 -11.95 8.94
C ASP A 177 -6.94 -12.73 7.83
N PRO A 178 -8.07 -13.40 8.15
CA PRO A 178 -8.80 -14.20 7.18
C PRO A 178 -9.28 -13.38 5.96
N ARG A 179 -9.67 -12.12 6.15
CA ARG A 179 -10.13 -11.27 5.04
C ARG A 179 -9.02 -11.00 4.03
N ILE A 180 -7.79 -10.79 4.52
CA ILE A 180 -6.63 -10.62 3.64
C ILE A 180 -6.30 -11.94 2.94
N GLY A 181 -6.43 -13.08 3.64
CA GLY A 181 -6.31 -14.39 3.04
C GLY A 181 -7.34 -14.65 1.94
N ASP A 182 -8.59 -14.30 2.17
CA ASP A 182 -9.67 -14.40 1.18
C ASP A 182 -9.38 -13.51 -0.04
N ALA A 183 -8.93 -12.27 0.17
CA ALA A 183 -8.53 -11.39 -0.92
C ALA A 183 -7.37 -11.98 -1.75
N MET A 184 -6.38 -12.59 -1.10
CA MET A 184 -5.29 -13.28 -1.81
C MET A 184 -5.80 -14.48 -2.62
N ASP A 185 -6.76 -15.23 -2.08
CA ASP A 185 -7.37 -16.36 -2.77
C ASP A 185 -8.22 -15.89 -3.97
N ASP A 186 -8.94 -14.81 -3.85
CA ASP A 186 -9.75 -14.26 -4.93
C ASP A 186 -8.90 -13.78 -6.12
N VAL A 187 -7.70 -13.27 -5.88
CA VAL A 187 -6.83 -12.73 -6.93
C VAL A 187 -5.79 -13.71 -7.46
N LYS A 188 -5.62 -14.88 -6.86
CA LYS A 188 -4.54 -15.82 -7.21
C LYS A 188 -4.60 -16.30 -8.67
N ASP A 189 -5.79 -16.35 -9.24
CA ASP A 189 -6.06 -16.81 -10.61
C ASP A 189 -6.48 -15.65 -11.54
N ALA A 190 -6.32 -14.39 -11.11
CA ALA A 190 -6.78 -13.22 -11.86
C ALA A 190 -6.14 -13.12 -13.26
N ASP A 191 -4.89 -13.57 -13.42
CA ASP A 191 -4.23 -13.63 -14.74
C ASP A 191 -4.94 -14.54 -15.72
N TYR A 192 -5.49 -15.66 -15.24
CA TYR A 192 -6.25 -16.59 -16.08
C TYR A 192 -7.62 -16.03 -16.48
N ALA A 193 -8.24 -15.24 -15.61
CA ALA A 193 -9.52 -14.59 -15.93
C ALA A 193 -9.40 -13.69 -17.16
N THR A 194 -8.26 -13.04 -17.35
CA THR A 194 -8.02 -12.12 -18.49
C THR A 194 -7.82 -12.84 -19.82
N LEU A 195 -7.40 -14.10 -19.83
CA LEU A 195 -7.18 -14.87 -21.07
C LEU A 195 -8.47 -15.09 -21.88
N ASN A 196 -9.60 -15.12 -21.22
CA ASN A 196 -10.91 -15.38 -21.81
C ASN A 196 -11.81 -14.13 -21.85
N MET A 197 -11.30 -12.97 -21.45
CA MET A 197 -12.06 -11.72 -21.49
C MET A 197 -12.06 -11.14 -22.90
N ASP A 198 -13.21 -10.62 -23.32
CA ASP A 198 -13.27 -9.75 -24.49
C ASP A 198 -12.36 -8.54 -24.26
N PRO A 199 -11.35 -8.31 -25.14
CA PRO A 199 -10.45 -7.16 -24.99
C PRO A 199 -11.18 -5.82 -24.85
N LEU A 200 -12.36 -5.66 -25.46
CA LEU A 200 -13.16 -4.44 -25.33
C LEU A 200 -13.77 -4.29 -23.93
N ARG A 201 -14.06 -5.39 -23.22
CA ARG A 201 -14.51 -5.34 -21.82
C ARG A 201 -13.39 -4.97 -20.84
N TYR A 202 -12.15 -5.13 -21.24
CA TYR A 202 -10.99 -4.83 -20.41
C TYR A 202 -10.76 -3.33 -20.28
N PHE A 203 -11.15 -2.56 -21.30
CA PHE A 203 -10.90 -1.11 -21.38
C PHE A 203 -12.16 -0.25 -21.21
N LEU A 204 -13.31 -0.85 -21.07
CA LEU A 204 -14.59 -0.19 -20.82
C LEU A 204 -15.05 -0.41 -19.39
#